data_9c44cdcb2f2dd64a6754798f82c6a6d4
#
_entry.id   9c44cdcb2f2dd64a6754798f82c6a6d4
#
_cell.length_a   1.000
_cell.length_b   1.000
_cell.length_c   1.000
_cell.angle_alpha   90.00
_cell.angle_beta   90.00
_cell.angle_gamma   90.00
#
_symmetry.space_group_name_H-M   'P 1'
#
loop_
_entity.id
_entity.type
_entity.pdbx_description
1 polymer ?
#
loop_
_entity_poly.entity_id
_entity_poly.type
_entity_poly.pdbx_seq_one_letter_code
_entity_poly.pdbx_strand_id
1 'polypeptide(L)'
;QHDIDLWENCCARAIVAAGGTKDDVCHVAYGYGLFTGGAGLNGGSHKVGCLTLPMSSGNTERQIQFMQDLGSTILCCTPSYAAYIGETVKEMGIKPEELTLKAGIFGAEPWTEEMRHEIEKLLGIKAYDIYGLTETSGPGVAFECEAQSGMHINEDNFIAEIIDPDTGEVLPEGSKGELVFTSITKEAFPLLRYRTRDICILTREKCSCGRTLVKICKPMGR
;
A
#
# COMPACT_ATOMS: atom_id res chain seq x y z
N GLN A 1 7.35 -10.98 -18.34
CA GLN A 1 8.23 -11.16 -17.16
C GLN A 1 8.72 -9.81 -16.62
N HIS A 2 9.15 -8.89 -17.50
CA HIS A 2 9.63 -7.55 -17.14
C HIS A 2 8.60 -6.77 -16.32
N ASP A 3 7.36 -6.71 -16.74
CA ASP A 3 6.29 -5.98 -16.03
C ASP A 3 6.00 -6.54 -14.62
N ILE A 4 6.11 -7.86 -14.45
CA ILE A 4 5.96 -8.49 -13.15
C ILE A 4 7.13 -8.09 -12.25
N ASP A 5 8.35 -8.14 -12.76
CA ASP A 5 9.55 -7.76 -12.03
C ASP A 5 9.53 -6.30 -11.58
N LEU A 6 9.04 -5.41 -12.44
CA LEU A 6 8.84 -4.00 -12.16
C LEU A 6 7.77 -3.79 -11.05
N TRP A 7 6.64 -4.44 -11.18
CA TRP A 7 5.56 -4.36 -10.20
C TRP A 7 5.99 -4.87 -8.82
N GLU A 8 6.63 -6.04 -8.76
CA GLU A 8 7.20 -6.57 -7.52
C GLU A 8 8.22 -5.61 -6.89
N ASN A 9 9.02 -4.92 -7.72
CA ASN A 9 9.95 -3.90 -7.25
C ASN A 9 9.23 -2.69 -6.63
N CYS A 10 8.12 -2.24 -7.23
CA CYS A 10 7.29 -1.18 -6.66
C CYS A 10 6.72 -1.58 -5.27
N CYS A 11 6.24 -2.82 -5.15
CA CYS A 11 5.77 -3.36 -3.87
C CYS A 11 6.91 -3.52 -2.84
N ALA A 12 8.10 -3.95 -3.27
CA ALA A 12 9.28 -4.03 -2.42
C ALA A 12 9.66 -2.67 -1.82
N ARG A 13 9.60 -1.59 -2.63
CA ARG A 13 9.84 -0.22 -2.16
C ARG A 13 8.84 0.22 -1.09
N ALA A 14 7.57 -0.16 -1.22
CA ALA A 14 6.56 0.10 -0.20
C ALA A 14 6.89 -0.61 1.11
N ILE A 15 7.30 -1.89 1.05
CA ILE A 15 7.68 -2.67 2.22
C ILE A 15 8.90 -2.04 2.92
N VAL A 16 9.93 -1.66 2.17
CA VAL A 16 11.12 -0.99 2.71
C VAL A 16 10.77 0.39 3.29
N ALA A 17 9.88 1.14 2.66
CA ALA A 17 9.44 2.44 3.17
C ALA A 17 8.65 2.34 4.48
N ALA A 18 7.98 1.22 4.71
CA ALA A 18 7.32 0.89 5.98
C ALA A 18 8.30 0.32 7.04
N GLY A 19 9.60 0.31 6.77
CA GLY A 19 10.64 -0.21 7.67
C GLY A 19 10.89 -1.71 7.57
N GLY A 20 10.42 -2.34 6.48
CA GLY A 20 10.65 -3.76 6.20
C GLY A 20 12.08 -4.06 5.76
N THR A 21 12.61 -5.18 6.19
CA THR A 21 13.98 -5.67 5.91
C THR A 21 13.93 -7.18 5.58
N LYS A 22 15.06 -7.73 5.16
CA LYS A 22 15.20 -9.17 4.92
C LYS A 22 14.97 -10.07 6.14
N ASP A 23 15.03 -9.50 7.34
CA ASP A 23 14.86 -10.24 8.60
C ASP A 23 13.39 -10.25 9.06
N ASP A 24 12.48 -9.69 8.25
CA ASP A 24 11.07 -9.59 8.56
C ASP A 24 10.26 -10.79 8.04
N VAL A 25 9.12 -11.02 8.69
CA VAL A 25 8.10 -11.99 8.28
C VAL A 25 6.89 -11.21 7.77
N CYS A 26 6.67 -11.27 6.45
CA CYS A 26 5.60 -10.55 5.78
C CYS A 26 4.35 -11.43 5.65
N HIS A 27 3.31 -11.09 6.37
CA HIS A 27 2.02 -11.79 6.39
C HIS A 27 1.08 -11.15 5.36
N VAL A 28 0.90 -11.83 4.22
CA VAL A 28 0.08 -11.33 3.10
C VAL A 28 -1.33 -11.91 3.19
N ALA A 29 -2.25 -11.11 3.71
CA ALA A 29 -3.65 -11.43 3.93
C ALA A 29 -4.59 -10.79 2.90
N TYR A 30 -4.09 -10.47 1.71
CA TYR A 30 -4.87 -10.13 0.52
C TYR A 30 -5.28 -11.39 -0.22
N GLY A 31 -6.41 -11.35 -0.92
CA GLY A 31 -6.82 -12.43 -1.82
C GLY A 31 -5.84 -12.67 -2.97
N TYR A 32 -5.67 -13.93 -3.38
CA TYR A 32 -4.78 -14.36 -4.47
C TYR A 32 -5.57 -14.76 -5.71
N GLY A 33 -6.72 -14.52 -5.93
CA GLY A 33 -7.50 -14.90 -7.14
C GLY A 33 -7.37 -13.85 -8.25
N LEU A 34 -8.50 -13.36 -8.72
CA LEU A 34 -8.59 -12.28 -9.72
C LEU A 34 -8.37 -10.89 -9.07
N PHE A 35 -7.46 -10.81 -8.12
CA PHE A 35 -7.12 -9.61 -7.38
C PHE A 35 -5.60 -9.49 -7.26
N THR A 36 -5.07 -8.33 -7.62
CA THR A 36 -3.61 -8.14 -7.75
C THR A 36 -2.88 -7.94 -6.42
N GLY A 37 -3.58 -7.52 -5.35
CA GLY A 37 -2.95 -7.13 -4.09
C GLY A 37 -2.06 -8.19 -3.46
N GLY A 38 -2.57 -9.44 -3.37
CA GLY A 38 -1.82 -10.55 -2.79
C GLY A 38 -0.55 -10.87 -3.57
N ALA A 39 -0.65 -11.07 -4.88
CA ALA A 39 0.48 -11.44 -5.72
C ALA A 39 1.59 -10.38 -5.72
N GLY A 40 1.24 -9.10 -5.82
CA GLY A 40 2.22 -8.01 -5.85
C GLY A 40 3.01 -7.87 -4.55
N LEU A 41 2.32 -7.88 -3.41
CA LEU A 41 3.00 -7.78 -2.12
C LEU A 41 3.78 -9.05 -1.78
N ASN A 42 3.31 -10.22 -2.21
CA ASN A 42 4.07 -11.47 -2.10
C ASN A 42 5.40 -11.38 -2.87
N GLY A 43 5.36 -11.01 -4.15
CA GLY A 43 6.57 -10.85 -4.96
C GLY A 43 7.49 -9.74 -4.45
N GLY A 44 6.91 -8.60 -4.00
CA GLY A 44 7.66 -7.53 -3.35
C GLY A 44 8.38 -7.97 -2.08
N SER A 45 7.70 -8.77 -1.24
CA SER A 45 8.28 -9.34 -0.02
C SER A 45 9.46 -10.27 -0.34
N HIS A 46 9.35 -11.12 -1.35
CA HIS A 46 10.46 -11.95 -1.82
C HIS A 46 11.64 -11.11 -2.32
N LYS A 47 11.40 -10.00 -3.03
CA LYS A 47 12.48 -9.10 -3.47
C LYS A 47 13.20 -8.41 -2.32
N VAL A 48 12.52 -8.10 -1.24
CA VAL A 48 13.15 -7.59 -0.01
C VAL A 48 13.96 -8.68 0.69
N GLY A 49 13.59 -9.95 0.50
CA GLY A 49 14.20 -11.11 1.15
C GLY A 49 13.49 -11.51 2.44
N CYS A 50 12.27 -11.02 2.68
CA CYS A 50 11.46 -11.43 3.84
C CYS A 50 11.05 -12.90 3.75
N LEU A 51 10.78 -13.52 4.89
CA LEU A 51 9.93 -14.71 4.93
C LEU A 51 8.50 -14.28 4.60
N THR A 52 7.90 -14.85 3.57
CA THR A 52 6.55 -14.49 3.13
C THR A 52 5.54 -15.56 3.52
N LEU A 53 4.47 -15.16 4.18
CA LEU A 53 3.32 -16.00 4.52
C LEU A 53 2.15 -15.65 3.61
N PRO A 54 1.87 -16.43 2.54
CA PRO A 54 0.82 -16.14 1.57
C PRO A 54 -0.54 -16.66 2.06
N MET A 55 -1.09 -16.01 3.07
CA MET A 55 -2.27 -16.48 3.82
C MET A 55 -3.59 -16.33 3.08
N SER A 56 -3.67 -15.36 2.11
CA SER A 56 -4.94 -14.94 1.52
C SER A 56 -5.87 -14.30 2.55
N SER A 57 -7.12 -14.04 2.21
CA SER A 57 -8.12 -13.48 3.12
C SER A 57 -8.99 -14.55 3.79
N GLY A 58 -9.60 -14.22 4.92
CA GLY A 58 -10.49 -15.12 5.67
C GLY A 58 -9.79 -15.97 6.72
N ASN A 59 -10.53 -16.81 7.43
CA ASN A 59 -10.07 -17.62 8.55
C ASN A 59 -9.27 -16.81 9.60
N THR A 60 -9.87 -15.72 10.09
CA THR A 60 -9.17 -14.69 10.87
C THR A 60 -8.50 -15.22 12.13
N GLU A 61 -9.14 -16.08 12.91
CA GLU A 61 -8.51 -16.70 14.09
C GLU A 61 -7.25 -17.49 13.71
N ARG A 62 -7.31 -18.23 12.61
CA ARG A 62 -6.15 -18.98 12.10
C ARG A 62 -5.04 -18.06 11.61
N GLN A 63 -5.37 -16.92 11.02
CA GLN A 63 -4.37 -15.91 10.65
C GLN A 63 -3.65 -15.38 11.89
N ILE A 64 -4.40 -15.06 12.96
CA ILE A 64 -3.84 -14.59 14.22
C ILE A 64 -2.93 -15.67 14.84
N GLN A 65 -3.36 -16.93 14.84
CA GLN A 65 -2.52 -18.03 15.30
C GLN A 65 -1.22 -18.10 14.51
N PHE A 66 -1.25 -18.03 13.19
CA PHE A 66 -0.02 -18.02 12.37
C PHE A 66 0.85 -16.78 12.61
N MET A 67 0.25 -15.61 12.89
CA MET A 67 1.02 -14.42 13.27
C MET A 67 1.84 -14.66 14.54
N GLN A 68 1.26 -15.34 15.54
CA GLN A 68 1.95 -15.71 16.78
C GLN A 68 2.99 -16.82 16.56
N ASP A 69 2.58 -17.93 15.93
CA ASP A 69 3.42 -19.11 15.77
C ASP A 69 4.66 -18.87 14.88
N LEU A 70 4.50 -18.02 13.84
CA LEU A 70 5.55 -17.76 12.85
C LEU A 70 6.19 -16.37 13.00
N GLY A 71 5.76 -15.60 14.00
CA GLY A 71 6.35 -14.32 14.33
C GLY A 71 6.20 -13.26 13.23
N SER A 72 4.98 -13.10 12.68
CA SER A 72 4.73 -12.08 11.65
C SER A 72 5.06 -10.68 12.13
N THR A 73 5.84 -9.92 11.35
CA THR A 73 6.28 -8.57 11.67
C THR A 73 5.63 -7.48 10.83
N ILE A 74 5.19 -7.84 9.62
CA ILE A 74 4.51 -6.93 8.68
C ILE A 74 3.19 -7.58 8.24
N LEU A 75 2.08 -6.86 8.40
CA LEU A 75 0.76 -7.27 7.92
C LEU A 75 0.38 -6.52 6.65
N CYS A 76 0.00 -7.24 5.60
CA CYS A 76 -0.49 -6.68 4.33
C CYS A 76 -1.92 -7.14 4.07
N CYS A 77 -2.88 -6.23 4.11
CA CYS A 77 -4.30 -6.52 3.83
C CYS A 77 -5.08 -5.23 3.51
N THR A 78 -6.40 -5.32 3.32
CA THR A 78 -7.24 -4.12 3.26
C THR A 78 -7.38 -3.49 4.65
N PRO A 79 -7.58 -2.17 4.76
CA PRO A 79 -7.76 -1.51 6.06
C PRO A 79 -8.93 -2.07 6.85
N SER A 80 -10.07 -2.34 6.21
CA SER A 80 -11.23 -2.95 6.87
C SER A 80 -10.91 -4.32 7.46
N TYR A 81 -10.11 -5.12 6.74
CA TYR A 81 -9.69 -6.43 7.24
C TYR A 81 -8.68 -6.31 8.38
N ALA A 82 -7.79 -5.32 8.34
CA ALA A 82 -6.88 -5.03 9.46
C ALA A 82 -7.63 -4.64 10.74
N ALA A 83 -8.66 -3.79 10.62
CA ALA A 83 -9.53 -3.45 11.73
C ALA A 83 -10.24 -4.70 12.30
N TYR A 84 -10.77 -5.55 11.43
CA TYR A 84 -11.42 -6.79 11.83
C TYR A 84 -10.46 -7.79 12.50
N ILE A 85 -9.23 -7.91 12.00
CA ILE A 85 -8.17 -8.70 12.67
C ILE A 85 -7.90 -8.12 14.07
N GLY A 86 -7.78 -6.80 14.19
CA GLY A 86 -7.53 -6.13 15.47
C GLY A 86 -8.63 -6.37 16.50
N GLU A 87 -9.90 -6.28 16.08
CA GLU A 87 -11.04 -6.61 16.94
C GLU A 87 -11.03 -8.10 17.36
N THR A 88 -10.74 -9.01 16.43
CA THR A 88 -10.65 -10.44 16.71
C THR A 88 -9.50 -10.75 17.69
N VAL A 89 -8.33 -10.10 17.56
CA VAL A 89 -7.21 -10.20 18.51
C VAL A 89 -7.68 -9.85 19.92
N LYS A 90 -8.42 -8.73 20.04
CA LYS A 90 -8.97 -8.28 21.31
C LYS A 90 -10.02 -9.26 21.88
N GLU A 91 -10.91 -9.78 21.05
CA GLU A 91 -11.92 -10.79 21.44
C GLU A 91 -11.29 -12.10 21.91
N MET A 92 -10.18 -12.50 21.30
CA MET A 92 -9.37 -13.67 21.73
C MET A 92 -8.59 -13.42 23.04
N GLY A 93 -8.62 -12.20 23.58
CA GLY A 93 -7.90 -11.81 24.80
C GLY A 93 -6.39 -11.67 24.61
N ILE A 94 -5.93 -11.58 23.36
CA ILE A 94 -4.52 -11.39 23.00
C ILE A 94 -4.20 -9.89 23.09
N LYS A 95 -3.07 -9.56 23.75
CA LYS A 95 -2.62 -8.17 23.82
C LYS A 95 -1.74 -7.86 22.60
N PRO A 96 -1.74 -6.60 22.11
CA PRO A 96 -0.87 -6.20 20.99
C PRO A 96 0.62 -6.56 21.22
N GLU A 97 1.11 -6.48 22.45
CA GLU A 97 2.49 -6.79 22.82
C GLU A 97 2.83 -8.29 22.72
N GLU A 98 1.83 -9.15 22.58
CA GLU A 98 2.00 -10.60 22.38
C GLU A 98 2.13 -10.95 20.89
N LEU A 99 1.90 -9.96 20.00
CA LEU A 99 2.21 -10.05 18.58
C LEU A 99 3.57 -9.42 18.30
N THR A 100 4.28 -9.96 17.32
CA THR A 100 5.56 -9.39 16.85
C THR A 100 5.38 -8.35 15.75
N LEU A 101 4.13 -8.00 15.42
CA LEU A 101 3.81 -7.03 14.40
C LEU A 101 4.40 -5.65 14.74
N LYS A 102 4.99 -4.99 13.74
CA LYS A 102 5.52 -3.62 13.84
C LYS A 102 4.95 -2.67 12.81
N ALA A 103 4.53 -3.19 11.66
CA ALA A 103 4.02 -2.40 10.56
C ALA A 103 2.84 -3.08 9.85
N GLY A 104 1.93 -2.27 9.33
CA GLY A 104 0.88 -2.68 8.42
C GLY A 104 0.95 -1.91 7.12
N ILE A 105 0.74 -2.58 5.98
CA ILE A 105 0.68 -1.96 4.65
C ILE A 105 -0.72 -2.22 4.11
N PHE A 106 -1.53 -1.18 4.07
CA PHE A 106 -2.96 -1.27 3.80
C PHE A 106 -3.36 -0.46 2.56
N GLY A 107 -4.29 -0.96 1.78
CA GLY A 107 -4.79 -0.28 0.59
C GLY A 107 -5.93 -1.02 -0.07
N ALA A 108 -6.20 -0.71 -1.32
CA ALA A 108 -7.28 -1.23 -2.16
C ALA A 108 -8.68 -0.68 -1.82
N GLU A 109 -8.84 0.04 -0.73
CA GLU A 109 -10.06 0.74 -0.35
C GLU A 109 -9.73 2.07 0.36
N PRO A 110 -10.60 3.08 0.30
CA PRO A 110 -10.41 4.31 1.05
C PRO A 110 -10.56 4.08 2.55
N TRP A 111 -9.75 4.73 3.36
CA TRP A 111 -9.80 4.67 4.81
C TRP A 111 -9.40 6.00 5.45
N THR A 112 -9.89 6.24 6.68
CA THR A 112 -9.72 7.51 7.37
C THR A 112 -8.55 7.48 8.36
N GLU A 113 -8.14 8.65 8.85
CA GLU A 113 -7.12 8.74 9.91
C GLU A 113 -7.63 8.17 11.23
N GLU A 114 -8.96 8.25 11.50
CA GLU A 114 -9.56 7.63 12.67
C GLU A 114 -9.41 6.10 12.61
N MET A 115 -9.69 5.49 11.46
CA MET A 115 -9.48 4.06 11.24
C MET A 115 -8.00 3.68 11.35
N ARG A 116 -7.08 4.52 10.85
CA ARG A 116 -5.63 4.34 11.03
C ARG A 116 -5.27 4.22 12.51
N HIS A 117 -5.67 5.21 13.30
CA HIS A 117 -5.37 5.23 14.74
C HIS A 117 -5.99 4.04 15.48
N GLU A 118 -7.18 3.62 15.09
CA GLU A 118 -7.84 2.44 15.66
C GLU A 118 -7.04 1.16 15.38
N ILE A 119 -6.66 0.93 14.11
CA ILE A 119 -5.85 -0.22 13.71
C ILE A 119 -4.49 -0.21 14.42
N GLU A 120 -3.81 0.94 14.45
CA GLU A 120 -2.51 1.10 15.12
C GLU A 120 -2.63 0.76 16.61
N LYS A 121 -3.70 1.17 17.27
CA LYS A 121 -3.96 0.88 18.69
C LYS A 121 -4.29 -0.60 18.92
N LEU A 122 -5.15 -1.20 18.08
CA LEU A 122 -5.60 -2.58 18.24
C LEU A 122 -4.47 -3.60 18.00
N LEU A 123 -3.57 -3.30 17.07
CA LEU A 123 -2.50 -4.22 16.66
C LEU A 123 -1.10 -3.84 17.17
N GLY A 124 -0.93 -2.66 17.77
CA GLY A 124 0.36 -2.17 18.28
C GLY A 124 1.36 -1.84 17.16
N ILE A 125 0.90 -1.43 15.98
CA ILE A 125 1.70 -1.23 14.77
C ILE A 125 1.74 0.23 14.33
N LYS A 126 2.59 0.51 13.29
CA LYS A 126 2.42 1.67 12.41
C LYS A 126 1.74 1.25 11.11
N ALA A 127 0.73 2.01 10.69
CA ALA A 127 -0.11 1.69 9.53
C ALA A 127 0.21 2.62 8.36
N TYR A 128 0.60 2.05 7.22
CA TYR A 128 1.01 2.76 6.01
C TYR A 128 0.05 2.49 4.86
N ASP A 129 -0.21 3.52 4.07
CA ASP A 129 -1.05 3.42 2.88
C ASP A 129 -0.24 2.96 1.66
N ILE A 130 -0.85 2.13 0.82
CA ILE A 130 -0.33 1.74 -0.48
C ILE A 130 -1.42 1.94 -1.53
N TYR A 131 -1.10 2.67 -2.58
CA TYR A 131 -2.03 2.99 -3.65
C TYR A 131 -1.65 2.31 -4.96
N GLY A 132 -2.65 1.92 -5.72
CA GLY A 132 -2.52 1.41 -7.07
C GLY A 132 -3.85 0.98 -7.65
N LEU A 133 -3.82 0.67 -8.93
CA LEU A 133 -4.95 0.21 -9.74
C LEU A 133 -4.47 -0.97 -10.57
N THR A 134 -5.30 -1.99 -10.73
CA THR A 134 -4.98 -3.16 -11.57
C THR A 134 -4.59 -2.74 -12.99
N GLU A 135 -5.24 -1.70 -13.51
CA GLU A 135 -5.01 -1.16 -14.85
C GLU A 135 -3.60 -0.59 -15.01
N THR A 136 -3.07 0.07 -13.99
CA THR A 136 -1.72 0.65 -14.05
C THR A 136 -0.63 -0.37 -13.79
N SER A 137 -0.70 -1.14 -12.71
CA SER A 137 0.19 -2.27 -12.39
C SER A 137 -0.26 -3.04 -11.15
N GLY A 138 -1.35 -2.64 -10.48
CA GLY A 138 -1.73 -3.13 -9.16
C GLY A 138 -1.19 -2.26 -8.03
N PRO A 139 -1.05 -2.76 -6.80
CA PRO A 139 -0.52 -1.98 -5.68
C PRO A 139 0.95 -1.58 -5.91
N GLY A 140 1.36 -0.48 -5.29
CA GLY A 140 2.74 0.00 -5.34
C GLY A 140 2.99 1.12 -6.36
N VAL A 141 1.96 1.65 -7.04
CA VAL A 141 2.11 2.87 -7.85
C VAL A 141 2.56 4.03 -6.97
N ALA A 142 1.96 4.14 -5.78
CA ALA A 142 2.39 5.06 -4.73
C ALA A 142 2.34 4.39 -3.36
N PHE A 143 3.14 4.87 -2.41
CA PHE A 143 3.28 4.29 -1.07
C PHE A 143 3.64 5.34 -0.02
N GLU A 144 3.17 5.17 1.19
CA GLU A 144 3.60 5.98 2.35
C GLU A 144 4.96 5.55 2.87
N CYS A 145 5.61 6.45 3.58
CA CYS A 145 6.82 6.22 4.36
C CYS A 145 6.55 6.54 5.85
N GLU A 146 7.58 6.45 6.69
CA GLU A 146 7.52 6.73 8.13
C GLU A 146 6.95 8.09 8.49
N ALA A 147 6.98 9.06 7.57
CA ALA A 147 6.42 10.39 7.79
C ALA A 147 4.88 10.43 7.75
N GLN A 148 4.23 9.42 7.16
CA GLN A 148 2.76 9.32 7.01
C GLN A 148 2.11 10.62 6.46
N SER A 149 2.83 11.33 5.57
CA SER A 149 2.45 12.66 5.04
C SER A 149 2.21 12.66 3.53
N GLY A 150 1.47 11.66 3.07
CA GLY A 150 1.20 11.41 1.66
C GLY A 150 2.03 10.28 1.08
N MET A 151 1.62 9.78 -0.08
CA MET A 151 2.19 8.62 -0.75
C MET A 151 3.16 9.05 -1.85
N HIS A 152 4.39 8.57 -1.80
CA HIS A 152 5.42 8.76 -2.83
C HIS A 152 5.09 7.95 -4.08
N ILE A 153 5.11 8.59 -5.24
CA ILE A 153 4.92 7.94 -6.53
C ILE A 153 6.24 7.34 -7.00
N ASN A 154 6.21 6.15 -7.58
CA ASN A 154 7.35 5.55 -8.28
C ASN A 154 7.53 6.24 -9.64
N GLU A 155 8.12 7.47 -9.64
CA GLU A 155 8.27 8.34 -10.82
C GLU A 155 9.19 7.78 -11.91
N ASP A 156 10.00 6.78 -11.61
CA ASP A 156 10.76 6.01 -12.60
C ASP A 156 9.87 5.08 -13.45
N ASN A 157 8.63 4.84 -13.02
CA ASN A 157 7.69 3.97 -13.69
C ASN A 157 6.39 4.68 -14.12
N PHE A 158 6.03 5.78 -13.43
CA PHE A 158 4.75 6.46 -13.65
C PHE A 158 4.93 7.97 -13.66
N ILE A 159 4.38 8.64 -14.66
CA ILE A 159 4.17 10.08 -14.67
C ILE A 159 2.77 10.34 -14.13
N ALA A 160 2.67 11.20 -13.10
CA ALA A 160 1.39 11.62 -12.53
C ALA A 160 1.08 13.07 -12.91
N GLU A 161 -0.18 13.31 -13.24
CA GLU A 161 -0.74 14.62 -13.52
C GLU A 161 -2.02 14.82 -12.68
N ILE A 162 -2.33 16.05 -12.32
CA ILE A 162 -3.66 16.41 -11.83
C ILE A 162 -4.34 17.22 -12.92
N ILE A 163 -5.56 16.82 -13.26
CA ILE A 163 -6.35 17.51 -14.30
C ILE A 163 -7.68 18.01 -13.73
N ASP A 164 -8.22 19.02 -14.38
CA ASP A 164 -9.62 19.39 -14.22
C ASP A 164 -10.49 18.25 -14.81
N PRO A 165 -11.42 17.66 -14.04
CA PRO A 165 -12.20 16.51 -14.49
C PRO A 165 -13.15 16.83 -15.65
N ASP A 166 -13.57 18.08 -15.83
CA ASP A 166 -14.51 18.50 -16.87
C ASP A 166 -13.80 18.89 -18.16
N THR A 167 -12.73 19.71 -18.07
CA THR A 167 -11.98 20.19 -19.24
C THR A 167 -10.85 19.29 -19.67
N GLY A 168 -10.28 18.48 -18.77
CA GLY A 168 -9.09 17.65 -19.00
C GLY A 168 -7.79 18.45 -19.04
N GLU A 169 -7.81 19.75 -18.72
CA GLU A 169 -6.63 20.61 -18.62
C GLU A 169 -5.78 20.23 -17.40
N VAL A 170 -4.45 20.24 -17.57
CA VAL A 170 -3.53 19.99 -16.48
C VAL A 170 -3.55 21.17 -15.52
N LEU A 171 -3.75 20.88 -14.25
CA LEU A 171 -3.79 21.89 -13.18
C LEU A 171 -2.40 22.12 -12.57
N PRO A 172 -2.14 23.32 -12.02
CA PRO A 172 -0.91 23.59 -11.29
C PRO A 172 -0.72 22.67 -10.08
N GLU A 173 0.54 22.46 -9.69
CA GLU A 173 0.90 21.72 -8.47
C GLU A 173 0.18 22.30 -7.23
N GLY A 174 -0.25 21.42 -6.33
CA GLY A 174 -1.03 21.79 -5.15
C GLY A 174 -2.53 21.96 -5.42
N SER A 175 -2.96 21.91 -6.69
CA SER A 175 -4.39 21.94 -7.01
C SER A 175 -5.07 20.61 -6.72
N LYS A 176 -6.35 20.68 -6.33
CA LYS A 176 -7.21 19.52 -6.22
C LYS A 176 -7.82 19.20 -7.59
N GLY A 177 -7.72 17.98 -8.05
CA GLY A 177 -8.29 17.54 -9.32
C GLY A 177 -8.21 16.03 -9.51
N GLU A 178 -8.55 15.55 -10.69
CA GLU A 178 -8.50 14.13 -11.03
C GLU A 178 -7.06 13.68 -11.27
N LEU A 179 -6.67 12.59 -10.64
CA LEU A 179 -5.37 11.97 -10.81
C LEU A 179 -5.31 11.20 -12.14
N VAL A 180 -4.25 11.41 -12.88
CA VAL A 180 -3.99 10.77 -14.17
C VAL A 180 -2.59 10.14 -14.13
N PHE A 181 -2.46 8.92 -14.65
CA PHE A 181 -1.18 8.24 -14.78
C PHE A 181 -0.82 7.91 -16.22
N THR A 182 0.45 8.09 -16.55
CA THR A 182 1.08 7.51 -17.74
C THR A 182 2.13 6.50 -17.31
N SER A 183 2.00 5.25 -17.78
CA SER A 183 3.00 4.20 -17.57
C SER A 183 4.15 4.40 -18.55
N ILE A 184 5.40 4.51 -18.08
CA ILE A 184 6.57 4.76 -18.93
C ILE A 184 7.48 3.55 -19.13
N THR A 185 7.34 2.53 -18.30
CA THR A 185 8.19 1.32 -18.34
C THR A 185 7.42 0.03 -18.64
N LYS A 186 6.10 0.04 -18.51
CA LYS A 186 5.24 -1.13 -18.71
C LYS A 186 5.18 -1.51 -20.20
N GLU A 187 5.53 -2.75 -20.53
CA GLU A 187 5.53 -3.27 -21.90
C GLU A 187 4.16 -3.77 -22.34
N ALA A 188 3.50 -4.55 -21.47
CA ALA A 188 2.17 -5.08 -21.76
C ALA A 188 1.09 -4.08 -21.35
N PHE A 189 0.31 -3.65 -22.32
CA PHE A 189 -0.78 -2.71 -22.11
C PHE A 189 -0.35 -1.40 -21.41
N PRO A 190 0.62 -0.64 -21.98
CA PRO A 190 1.02 0.65 -21.42
C PRO A 190 -0.15 1.64 -21.52
N LEU A 191 -0.42 2.33 -20.42
CA LEU A 191 -1.48 3.34 -20.37
C LEU A 191 -0.89 4.74 -20.53
N LEU A 192 -1.43 5.52 -21.46
CA LEU A 192 -1.10 6.92 -21.69
C LEU A 192 -2.23 7.80 -21.16
N ARG A 193 -1.90 8.68 -20.20
CA ARG A 193 -2.85 9.61 -19.57
C ARG A 193 -4.14 8.92 -19.10
N TYR A 194 -3.98 7.80 -18.39
CA TYR A 194 -5.11 7.05 -17.82
C TYR A 194 -5.79 7.83 -16.70
N ARG A 195 -7.06 8.15 -16.88
CA ARG A 195 -7.90 8.86 -15.92
C ARG A 195 -8.37 7.89 -14.83
N THR A 196 -7.86 8.06 -13.61
CA THR A 196 -8.18 7.15 -12.49
C THR A 196 -9.57 7.39 -11.91
N ARG A 197 -10.12 8.56 -12.12
CA ARG A 197 -11.32 9.11 -11.45
C ARG A 197 -11.12 9.41 -9.96
N ASP A 198 -9.95 9.17 -9.43
CA ASP A 198 -9.63 9.52 -8.04
C ASP A 198 -9.27 11.00 -7.95
N ILE A 199 -9.88 11.70 -7.00
CA ILE A 199 -9.59 13.12 -6.74
C ILE A 199 -8.44 13.20 -5.74
N CYS A 200 -7.36 13.84 -6.16
CA CYS A 200 -6.11 13.95 -5.39
C CYS A 200 -5.51 15.36 -5.46
N ILE A 201 -4.44 15.54 -4.71
CA ILE A 201 -3.51 16.68 -4.79
C ILE A 201 -2.11 16.12 -4.97
N LEU A 202 -1.34 16.66 -5.92
CA LEU A 202 0.09 16.38 -6.07
C LEU A 202 0.91 17.44 -5.36
N THR A 203 2.01 17.04 -4.71
CA THR A 203 2.98 17.97 -4.12
C THR A 203 4.41 17.45 -4.32
N ARG A 204 5.33 18.39 -4.60
CA ARG A 204 6.79 18.17 -4.64
C ARG A 204 7.48 18.63 -3.37
N GLU A 205 6.72 18.98 -2.34
CA GLU A 205 7.29 19.34 -1.05
C GLU A 205 8.20 18.23 -0.53
N LYS A 206 9.39 18.61 -0.08
CA LYS A 206 10.39 17.70 0.45
C LYS A 206 9.85 16.93 1.65
N CYS A 207 9.89 15.62 1.59
CA CYS A 207 9.49 14.77 2.69
C CYS A 207 10.59 14.69 3.76
N SER A 208 10.20 14.63 5.04
CA SER A 208 11.13 14.42 6.17
C SER A 208 11.91 13.10 6.08
N CYS A 209 11.39 12.11 5.37
CA CYS A 209 12.09 10.84 5.11
C CYS A 209 13.30 10.97 4.17
N GLY A 210 13.52 12.14 3.58
CA GLY A 210 14.62 12.43 2.64
C GLY A 210 14.33 12.08 1.18
N ARG A 211 13.23 11.39 0.86
CA ARG A 211 12.83 11.10 -0.54
C ARG A 211 12.39 12.39 -1.23
N THR A 212 12.74 12.50 -2.50
CA THR A 212 12.42 13.64 -3.37
C THR A 212 11.31 13.33 -4.38
N LEU A 213 10.75 12.14 -4.32
CA LEU A 213 9.65 11.70 -5.17
C LEU A 213 8.40 12.55 -4.93
N VAL A 214 7.66 12.84 -5.98
CA VAL A 214 6.33 13.45 -5.91
C VAL A 214 5.43 12.64 -4.99
N LYS A 215 4.60 13.33 -4.23
CA LYS A 215 3.61 12.72 -3.36
C LYS A 215 2.19 13.04 -3.81
N ILE A 216 1.29 12.09 -3.61
CA ILE A 216 -0.16 12.31 -3.64
C ILE A 216 -0.72 12.28 -2.22
N CYS A 217 -1.75 13.07 -1.96
CA CYS A 217 -2.60 12.88 -0.78
C CYS A 217 -3.41 11.58 -0.92
N LYS A 218 -4.04 11.12 0.15
CA LYS A 218 -5.06 10.08 0.05
C LYS A 218 -6.17 10.52 -0.92
N PRO A 219 -6.70 9.62 -1.76
CA PRO A 219 -7.85 9.93 -2.60
C PRO A 219 -9.02 10.47 -1.78
N MET A 220 -9.58 11.59 -2.21
CA MET A 220 -10.64 12.33 -1.52
C MET A 220 -12.05 12.00 -2.07
N GLY A 221 -12.13 11.03 -2.96
CA GLY A 221 -13.37 10.62 -3.63
C GLY A 221 -13.14 10.29 -5.11
N ARG A 222 -14.23 9.98 -5.78
CA ARG A 222 -14.33 9.74 -7.23
C ARG A 222 -15.42 10.60 -7.85
#